data_363d9429ec7f1675910069fe27e23a79
#
_entry.id   363d9429ec7f1675910069fe27e23a79
#
_cell.length_a   1.000
_cell.length_b   1.000
_cell.length_c   1.000
_cell.angle_alpha   90.00
_cell.angle_beta   90.00
_cell.angle_gamma   90.00
#
_symmetry.space_group_name_H-M   'P 1'
#
loop_
_entity.id
_entity.type
_entity.pdbx_description
1 polymer ?
#
loop_
_entity_poly.entity_id
_entity_poly.type
_entity_poly.pdbx_seq_one_letter_code
_entity_poly.pdbx_strand_id
1 'polypeptide(L)'
;MAILVTGGAGYIGSAAVKDLLGKGETVVVLDNLVYGHRAAVDASAIFYEGEIGDETLVQKILDEHEIEACMHFSAYAYVGESVEKPNIYYENNFVQTLKLLNVLLKNNVVKFIFSSTCATYGEPQYVPIDEKHPQFPSSPYGWSKFMVERALSDYDTAYDLKYVALRYFNACGAADACGEDHDPETHLIPLILFAAQGKRDSIAIFGDDYPTPDGTAIRDYIHIADLSQAHLLALEHLRKNGASEFVNLGNGGG
;
A
#
# COMPACT_ATOMS: atom_id res chain seq x y z
N MET A 1 15.93 -15.59 -8.50
CA MET A 1 15.50 -14.74 -7.37
C MET A 1 14.02 -14.43 -7.54
N ALA A 2 13.28 -14.27 -6.46
CA ALA A 2 11.85 -14.01 -6.47
C ALA A 2 11.53 -12.68 -5.75
N ILE A 3 10.34 -12.12 -6.00
CA ILE A 3 9.82 -10.95 -5.31
C ILE A 3 8.78 -11.40 -4.30
N LEU A 4 8.99 -11.06 -3.02
CA LEU A 4 7.98 -11.25 -1.98
C LEU A 4 6.97 -10.09 -2.06
N VAL A 5 5.70 -10.42 -2.26
CA VAL A 5 4.60 -9.45 -2.27
C VAL A 5 3.68 -9.73 -1.08
N THR A 6 3.73 -8.89 -0.06
CA THR A 6 2.80 -8.99 1.07
C THR A 6 1.56 -8.18 0.79
N GLY A 7 0.38 -8.72 1.11
CA GLY A 7 -0.90 -8.11 0.73
C GLY A 7 -1.22 -8.29 -0.76
N GLY A 8 -0.64 -9.32 -1.39
CA GLY A 8 -0.81 -9.58 -2.82
C GLY A 8 -2.17 -10.16 -3.22
N ALA A 9 -3.05 -10.45 -2.28
CA ALA A 9 -4.45 -10.83 -2.53
C ALA A 9 -5.41 -9.63 -2.45
N GLY A 10 -4.92 -8.45 -2.05
CA GLY A 10 -5.69 -7.21 -1.99
C GLY A 10 -5.77 -6.50 -3.34
N TYR A 11 -6.54 -5.39 -3.38
CA TYR A 11 -6.83 -4.62 -4.59
C TYR A 11 -5.56 -4.17 -5.35
N ILE A 12 -4.67 -3.42 -4.71
CA ILE A 12 -3.45 -2.90 -5.36
C ILE A 12 -2.41 -4.00 -5.52
N GLY A 13 -2.25 -4.84 -4.48
CA GLY A 13 -1.26 -5.91 -4.48
C GLY A 13 -1.47 -6.94 -5.58
N SER A 14 -2.71 -7.33 -5.87
CA SER A 14 -3.02 -8.31 -6.92
C SER A 14 -2.69 -7.78 -8.34
N ALA A 15 -2.90 -6.48 -8.58
CA ALA A 15 -2.48 -5.84 -9.82
C ALA A 15 -0.96 -5.86 -9.97
N ALA A 16 -0.22 -5.54 -8.90
CA ALA A 16 1.24 -5.58 -8.92
C ALA A 16 1.78 -7.01 -9.11
N VAL A 17 1.16 -8.02 -8.48
CA VAL A 17 1.48 -9.44 -8.69
C VAL A 17 1.34 -9.81 -10.16
N LYS A 18 0.23 -9.44 -10.80
CA LYS A 18 -0.04 -9.73 -12.21
C LYS A 18 0.98 -9.08 -13.13
N ASP A 19 1.30 -7.82 -12.91
CA ASP A 19 2.28 -7.09 -13.73
C ASP A 19 3.70 -7.65 -13.55
N LEU A 20 4.10 -8.05 -12.34
CA LEU A 20 5.37 -8.73 -12.09
C LEU A 20 5.46 -10.06 -12.85
N LEU A 21 4.43 -10.89 -12.76
CA LEU A 21 4.36 -12.15 -13.51
C LEU A 21 4.40 -11.90 -15.02
N GLY A 22 3.70 -10.87 -15.52
CA GLY A 22 3.75 -10.44 -16.92
C GLY A 22 5.13 -9.99 -17.39
N LYS A 23 6.00 -9.56 -16.49
CA LYS A 23 7.43 -9.26 -16.76
C LYS A 23 8.33 -10.50 -16.65
N GLY A 24 7.77 -11.67 -16.31
CA GLY A 24 8.53 -12.90 -16.15
C GLY A 24 9.19 -13.06 -14.78
N GLU A 25 8.79 -12.26 -13.80
CA GLU A 25 9.28 -12.38 -12.42
C GLU A 25 8.68 -13.62 -11.74
N THR A 26 9.44 -14.23 -10.84
CA THR A 26 8.89 -15.21 -9.89
C THR A 26 8.31 -14.43 -8.71
N VAL A 27 7.05 -14.67 -8.38
CA VAL A 27 6.35 -13.93 -7.33
C VAL A 27 5.91 -14.88 -6.22
N VAL A 28 6.27 -14.51 -4.98
CA VAL A 28 5.79 -15.16 -3.76
C VAL A 28 4.85 -14.20 -3.04
N VAL A 29 3.61 -14.59 -2.83
CA VAL A 29 2.58 -13.80 -2.16
C VAL A 29 2.42 -14.28 -0.74
N LEU A 30 2.42 -13.36 0.23
CA LEU A 30 2.02 -13.59 1.61
C LEU A 30 0.83 -12.70 1.94
N ASP A 31 -0.31 -13.31 2.30
CA ASP A 31 -1.55 -12.59 2.62
C ASP A 31 -2.36 -13.39 3.66
N ASN A 32 -3.00 -12.70 4.60
CA ASN A 32 -3.86 -13.33 5.62
C ASN A 32 -5.33 -13.43 5.21
N LEU A 33 -5.69 -12.91 4.04
CA LEU A 33 -7.03 -12.92 3.45
C LEU A 33 -8.11 -12.21 4.30
N VAL A 34 -7.73 -11.30 5.21
CA VAL A 34 -8.71 -10.52 6.00
C VAL A 34 -9.51 -9.57 5.11
N TYR A 35 -8.85 -8.91 4.16
CA TYR A 35 -9.47 -8.05 3.14
C TYR A 35 -9.17 -8.52 1.72
N GLY A 36 -8.16 -9.35 1.56
CA GLY A 36 -7.77 -9.90 0.27
C GLY A 36 -8.60 -11.13 -0.11
N HIS A 37 -8.66 -11.37 -1.41
CA HIS A 37 -9.38 -12.53 -1.96
C HIS A 37 -8.40 -13.50 -2.58
N ARG A 38 -8.42 -14.79 -2.16
CA ARG A 38 -7.55 -15.82 -2.75
C ARG A 38 -7.71 -15.90 -4.28
N ALA A 39 -8.92 -15.65 -4.78
CA ALA A 39 -9.23 -15.65 -6.20
C ALA A 39 -8.56 -14.52 -6.99
N ALA A 40 -8.12 -13.43 -6.33
CA ALA A 40 -7.39 -12.33 -6.96
C ALA A 40 -5.91 -12.64 -7.19
N VAL A 41 -5.39 -13.68 -6.53
CA VAL A 41 -3.98 -14.10 -6.70
C VAL A 41 -3.88 -15.00 -7.93
N ASP A 42 -3.06 -14.57 -8.91
CA ASP A 42 -2.80 -15.35 -10.12
C ASP A 42 -2.25 -16.74 -9.76
N ALA A 43 -2.72 -17.77 -10.50
CA ALA A 43 -2.35 -19.17 -10.27
C ALA A 43 -0.85 -19.45 -10.48
N SER A 44 -0.14 -18.58 -11.20
CA SER A 44 1.30 -18.69 -11.43
C SER A 44 2.13 -18.15 -10.27
N ALA A 45 1.53 -17.39 -9.31
CA ALA A 45 2.19 -16.94 -8.11
C ALA A 45 2.22 -18.05 -7.05
N ILE A 46 3.32 -18.11 -6.29
CA ILE A 46 3.44 -18.98 -5.13
C ILE A 46 2.72 -18.28 -3.97
N PHE A 47 1.79 -18.95 -3.31
CA PHE A 47 0.95 -18.34 -2.29
C PHE A 47 1.14 -18.97 -0.91
N TYR A 48 1.34 -18.11 0.08
CA TYR A 48 1.33 -18.46 1.50
C TYR A 48 0.23 -17.67 2.21
N GLU A 49 -0.61 -18.38 2.95
CA GLU A 49 -1.62 -17.77 3.81
C GLU A 49 -1.05 -17.55 5.22
N GLY A 50 -1.08 -16.32 5.71
CA GLY A 50 -0.63 -15.99 7.05
C GLY A 50 -0.31 -14.53 7.28
N GLU A 51 0.07 -14.23 8.53
CA GLU A 51 0.39 -12.90 8.99
C GLU A 51 1.82 -12.50 8.62
N ILE A 52 2.01 -11.23 8.22
CA ILE A 52 3.34 -10.69 7.92
C ILE A 52 4.26 -10.63 9.15
N GLY A 53 3.68 -10.60 10.35
CA GLY A 53 4.41 -10.61 11.62
C GLY A 53 4.69 -12.01 12.17
N ASP A 54 4.27 -13.08 11.49
CA ASP A 54 4.68 -14.44 11.81
C ASP A 54 6.12 -14.68 11.32
N GLU A 55 7.08 -14.39 12.22
CA GLU A 55 8.51 -14.50 11.91
C GLU A 55 8.90 -15.93 11.46
N THR A 56 8.21 -16.96 11.97
CA THR A 56 8.48 -18.36 11.59
C THR A 56 8.03 -18.62 10.16
N LEU A 57 6.83 -18.14 9.78
CA LEU A 57 6.33 -18.28 8.40
C LEU A 57 7.18 -17.48 7.42
N VAL A 58 7.54 -16.23 7.77
CA VAL A 58 8.39 -15.40 6.92
C VAL A 58 9.77 -16.04 6.75
N GLN A 59 10.37 -16.58 7.83
CA GLN A 59 11.65 -17.29 7.74
C GLN A 59 11.54 -18.51 6.82
N LYS A 60 10.48 -19.31 6.95
CA LYS A 60 10.21 -20.44 6.07
C LYS A 60 10.16 -20.02 4.60
N ILE A 61 9.46 -18.92 4.28
CA ILE A 61 9.40 -18.38 2.90
C ILE A 61 10.81 -18.06 2.38
N LEU A 62 11.63 -17.42 3.22
CA LEU A 62 13.00 -17.04 2.85
C LEU A 62 13.95 -18.24 2.72
N ASP A 63 13.70 -19.33 3.46
CA ASP A 63 14.45 -20.59 3.35
C ASP A 63 14.08 -21.37 2.07
N GLU A 64 12.80 -21.29 1.64
CA GLU A 64 12.30 -22.01 0.47
C GLU A 64 12.50 -21.23 -0.84
N HIS A 65 12.66 -19.91 -0.78
CA HIS A 65 12.75 -19.03 -1.95
C HIS A 65 13.86 -18.00 -1.80
N GLU A 66 14.67 -17.86 -2.82
CA GLU A 66 15.68 -16.81 -2.92
C GLU A 66 15.00 -15.46 -3.21
N ILE A 67 14.64 -14.73 -2.16
CA ILE A 67 13.94 -13.43 -2.25
C ILE A 67 14.94 -12.29 -2.50
N GLU A 68 14.74 -11.53 -3.55
CA GLU A 68 15.55 -10.35 -3.91
C GLU A 68 15.05 -9.07 -3.24
N ALA A 69 13.73 -8.88 -3.21
CA ALA A 69 13.09 -7.67 -2.73
C ALA A 69 11.71 -7.99 -2.14
N CYS A 70 11.21 -7.11 -1.29
CA CYS A 70 9.85 -7.16 -0.77
C CYS A 70 9.04 -5.95 -1.24
N MET A 71 7.87 -6.19 -1.85
CA MET A 71 6.83 -5.19 -2.08
C MET A 71 5.75 -5.35 -1.01
N HIS A 72 5.55 -4.31 -0.22
CA HIS A 72 4.73 -4.38 0.98
C HIS A 72 3.44 -3.59 0.82
N PHE A 73 2.33 -4.30 0.55
CA PHE A 73 0.98 -3.75 0.44
C PHE A 73 0.10 -4.06 1.68
N SER A 74 0.46 -5.06 2.48
CA SER A 74 -0.33 -5.47 3.64
C SER A 74 -0.57 -4.31 4.60
N ALA A 75 -1.82 -3.91 4.77
CA ALA A 75 -2.22 -2.91 5.75
C ALA A 75 -3.73 -2.89 5.92
N TYR A 76 -4.20 -2.47 7.08
CA TYR A 76 -5.56 -1.96 7.25
C TYR A 76 -5.60 -0.51 6.77
N ALA A 77 -6.61 -0.14 5.96
CA ALA A 77 -6.61 1.12 5.22
C ALA A 77 -7.85 2.01 5.46
N TYR A 78 -8.78 1.59 6.32
CA TYR A 78 -10.00 2.37 6.60
C TYR A 78 -9.71 3.46 7.62
N VAL A 79 -9.63 4.72 7.15
CA VAL A 79 -9.30 5.89 7.99
C VAL A 79 -10.30 6.04 9.14
N GLY A 80 -11.62 5.91 8.86
CA GLY A 80 -12.66 6.00 9.89
C GLY A 80 -12.53 4.92 10.98
N GLU A 81 -12.35 3.66 10.59
CA GLU A 81 -12.15 2.57 11.54
C GLU A 81 -10.89 2.77 12.39
N SER A 82 -9.84 3.36 11.81
CA SER A 82 -8.61 3.62 12.56
C SER A 82 -8.81 4.55 13.75
N VAL A 83 -9.77 5.47 13.67
CA VAL A 83 -10.13 6.37 14.78
C VAL A 83 -10.88 5.62 15.86
N GLU A 84 -11.74 4.67 15.49
CA GLU A 84 -12.51 3.85 16.42
C GLU A 84 -11.68 2.74 17.08
N LYS A 85 -10.75 2.15 16.32
CA LYS A 85 -9.94 0.98 16.72
C LYS A 85 -8.45 1.21 16.45
N PRO A 86 -7.79 2.21 17.04
CA PRO A 86 -6.42 2.57 16.72
C PRO A 86 -5.41 1.44 16.99
N ASN A 87 -5.66 0.62 17.99
CA ASN A 87 -4.78 -0.47 18.39
C ASN A 87 -4.53 -1.48 17.27
N ILE A 88 -5.57 -1.87 16.51
CA ILE A 88 -5.41 -2.84 15.42
C ILE A 88 -4.57 -2.26 14.26
N TYR A 89 -4.65 -0.96 14.02
CA TYR A 89 -3.86 -0.27 13.00
C TYR A 89 -2.39 -0.17 13.38
N TYR A 90 -2.08 0.20 14.62
CA TYR A 90 -0.69 0.24 15.09
C TYR A 90 -0.09 -1.17 15.13
N GLU A 91 -0.82 -2.16 15.62
CA GLU A 91 -0.34 -3.54 15.65
C GLU A 91 -0.09 -4.06 14.23
N ASN A 92 -1.10 -4.03 13.35
CA ASN A 92 -0.99 -4.61 12.03
C ASN A 92 -0.04 -3.83 11.11
N ASN A 93 -0.21 -2.50 11.01
CA ASN A 93 0.50 -1.72 10.02
C ASN A 93 1.93 -1.36 10.43
N PHE A 94 2.20 -1.23 11.75
CA PHE A 94 3.52 -0.83 12.21
C PHE A 94 4.27 -1.96 12.91
N VAL A 95 3.71 -2.56 13.96
CA VAL A 95 4.44 -3.57 14.74
C VAL A 95 4.76 -4.81 13.90
N GLN A 96 3.78 -5.34 13.15
CA GLN A 96 4.01 -6.49 12.30
C GLN A 96 4.95 -6.19 11.14
N THR A 97 4.90 -4.96 10.57
CA THR A 97 5.87 -4.53 9.54
C THR A 97 7.30 -4.49 10.09
N LEU A 98 7.51 -4.04 11.33
CA LEU A 98 8.85 -4.10 11.95
C LEU A 98 9.35 -5.53 12.13
N LYS A 99 8.49 -6.47 12.51
CA LYS A 99 8.85 -7.90 12.59
C LYS A 99 9.27 -8.43 11.23
N LEU A 100 8.47 -8.13 10.18
CA LEU A 100 8.81 -8.48 8.79
C LEU A 100 10.19 -7.94 8.41
N LEU A 101 10.44 -6.63 8.58
CA LEU A 101 11.69 -5.98 8.25
C LEU A 101 12.88 -6.64 8.97
N ASN A 102 12.73 -7.01 10.24
CA ASN A 102 13.77 -7.66 11.01
C ASN A 102 14.13 -9.06 10.45
N VAL A 103 13.15 -9.83 9.99
CA VAL A 103 13.40 -11.13 9.37
C VAL A 103 14.04 -10.95 7.99
N LEU A 104 13.57 -10.01 7.17
CA LEU A 104 14.16 -9.69 5.88
C LEU A 104 15.64 -9.31 6.01
N LEU A 105 15.98 -8.42 6.96
CA LEU A 105 17.36 -8.00 7.21
C LEU A 105 18.27 -9.16 7.63
N LYS A 106 17.82 -10.04 8.52
CA LYS A 106 18.58 -11.23 8.94
C LYS A 106 18.95 -12.15 7.76
N ASN A 107 18.14 -12.08 6.68
CA ASN A 107 18.31 -12.88 5.48
C ASN A 107 18.88 -12.07 4.28
N ASN A 108 19.45 -10.88 4.54
CA ASN A 108 20.03 -9.99 3.53
C ASN A 108 19.06 -9.54 2.44
N VAL A 109 17.76 -9.50 2.69
CA VAL A 109 16.77 -8.88 1.82
C VAL A 109 16.69 -7.40 2.17
N VAL A 110 17.43 -6.58 1.42
CA VAL A 110 17.67 -5.15 1.72
C VAL A 110 17.01 -4.20 0.70
N LYS A 111 16.10 -4.69 -0.12
CA LYS A 111 15.31 -3.87 -1.05
C LYS A 111 13.84 -3.93 -0.65
N PHE A 112 13.25 -2.80 -0.32
CA PHE A 112 11.89 -2.71 0.20
C PHE A 112 11.08 -1.64 -0.51
N ILE A 113 9.97 -2.01 -1.15
CA ILE A 113 9.03 -1.09 -1.77
C ILE A 113 7.80 -1.01 -0.88
N PHE A 114 7.51 0.18 -0.38
CA PHE A 114 6.48 0.40 0.63
C PHE A 114 5.27 1.14 0.08
N SER A 115 4.10 0.52 0.21
CA SER A 115 2.80 1.15 -0.01
C SER A 115 2.51 2.15 1.12
N SER A 116 2.90 3.41 0.93
CA SER A 116 2.59 4.51 1.84
C SER A 116 1.34 5.26 1.38
N THR A 117 1.08 6.45 1.91
CA THR A 117 -0.16 7.18 1.70
C THR A 117 0.04 8.69 1.83
N CYS A 118 -0.75 9.49 1.11
CA CYS A 118 -0.84 10.93 1.33
C CYS A 118 -1.41 11.29 2.72
N ALA A 119 -2.11 10.37 3.40
CA ALA A 119 -2.60 10.58 4.76
C ALA A 119 -1.49 10.86 5.79
N THR A 120 -0.22 10.62 5.45
CA THR A 120 0.93 11.03 6.25
C THR A 120 1.08 12.55 6.35
N TYR A 121 0.58 13.30 5.38
CA TYR A 121 0.65 14.77 5.38
C TYR A 121 -0.37 15.42 6.32
N GLY A 122 -1.53 14.79 6.52
CA GLY A 122 -2.65 15.39 7.25
C GLY A 122 -3.30 16.54 6.47
N GLU A 123 -3.68 17.60 7.19
CA GLU A 123 -4.24 18.80 6.55
C GLU A 123 -3.17 19.57 5.77
N PRO A 124 -3.39 19.85 4.47
CA PRO A 124 -2.41 20.51 3.64
C PRO A 124 -2.10 21.94 4.11
N GLN A 125 -0.82 22.26 4.25
CA GLN A 125 -0.37 23.63 4.50
C GLN A 125 -0.20 24.45 3.22
N TYR A 126 0.02 23.77 2.10
CA TYR A 126 0.04 24.31 0.75
C TYR A 126 -0.30 23.23 -0.28
N VAL A 127 -0.75 23.66 -1.46
CA VAL A 127 -1.05 22.81 -2.60
C VAL A 127 -0.38 23.38 -3.86
N PRO A 128 0.07 22.52 -4.80
CA PRO A 128 0.08 21.07 -4.73
C PRO A 128 1.02 20.54 -3.63
N ILE A 129 0.66 19.37 -3.06
CA ILE A 129 1.47 18.71 -2.02
C ILE A 129 2.68 18.05 -2.71
N ASP A 130 3.90 18.46 -2.34
CA ASP A 130 5.15 17.80 -2.75
C ASP A 130 5.73 16.93 -1.63
N GLU A 131 6.80 16.20 -1.92
CA GLU A 131 7.45 15.30 -0.95
C GLU A 131 8.15 16.04 0.21
N LYS A 132 8.33 17.36 0.10
CA LYS A 132 8.89 18.23 1.16
C LYS A 132 7.83 18.78 2.09
N HIS A 133 6.55 18.58 1.74
CA HIS A 133 5.44 19.04 2.58
C HIS A 133 5.57 18.45 3.99
N PRO A 134 5.35 19.24 5.05
CA PRO A 134 5.35 18.74 6.43
C PRO A 134 4.36 17.60 6.62
N GLN A 135 4.72 16.61 7.44
CA GLN A 135 3.90 15.45 7.72
C GLN A 135 3.34 15.55 9.14
N PHE A 136 2.00 15.69 9.24
CA PHE A 136 1.24 15.72 10.48
C PHE A 136 -0.04 14.91 10.33
N PRO A 137 0.05 13.56 10.36
CA PRO A 137 -1.11 12.71 10.15
C PRO A 137 -2.27 13.06 11.08
N SER A 138 -3.50 13.11 10.55
CA SER A 138 -4.72 13.40 11.30
C SER A 138 -5.45 12.15 11.80
N SER A 139 -4.98 10.94 11.46
CA SER A 139 -5.61 9.67 11.82
C SER A 139 -4.60 8.62 12.27
N PRO A 140 -5.00 7.63 13.08
CA PRO A 140 -4.14 6.50 13.44
C PRO A 140 -3.62 5.71 12.24
N TYR A 141 -4.41 5.58 11.16
CA TYR A 141 -3.94 5.01 9.91
C TYR A 141 -2.75 5.81 9.35
N GLY A 142 -2.89 7.12 9.18
CA GLY A 142 -1.81 7.98 8.69
C GLY A 142 -0.57 7.91 9.57
N TRP A 143 -0.75 7.93 10.90
CA TRP A 143 0.35 7.77 11.85
C TRP A 143 1.04 6.41 11.71
N SER A 144 0.29 5.31 11.56
CA SER A 144 0.89 3.98 11.41
C SER A 144 1.78 3.89 10.18
N LYS A 145 1.35 4.50 9.05
CA LYS A 145 2.15 4.55 7.82
C LYS A 145 3.37 5.47 7.96
N PHE A 146 3.20 6.65 8.57
CA PHE A 146 4.30 7.58 8.82
C PHE A 146 5.38 6.99 9.74
N MET A 147 4.99 6.23 10.76
CA MET A 147 5.93 5.53 11.65
C MET A 147 6.75 4.47 10.89
N VAL A 148 6.16 3.77 9.91
CA VAL A 148 6.92 2.86 9.04
C VAL A 148 7.91 3.64 8.17
N GLU A 149 7.51 4.76 7.55
CA GLU A 149 8.42 5.61 6.78
C GLU A 149 9.62 6.06 7.63
N ARG A 150 9.37 6.45 8.87
CA ARG A 150 10.44 6.84 9.80
C ARG A 150 11.37 5.68 10.11
N ALA A 151 10.80 4.51 10.41
CA ALA A 151 11.60 3.30 10.66
C ALA A 151 12.46 2.94 9.44
N LEU A 152 11.90 3.00 8.21
CA LEU A 152 12.65 2.73 6.98
C LEU A 152 13.86 3.66 6.83
N SER A 153 13.72 4.95 7.13
CA SER A 153 14.85 5.91 7.10
C SER A 153 15.95 5.55 8.10
N ASP A 154 15.56 5.11 9.30
CA ASP A 154 16.51 4.68 10.32
C ASP A 154 17.18 3.35 9.94
N TYR A 155 16.43 2.43 9.30
CA TYR A 155 16.95 1.14 8.81
C TYR A 155 17.90 1.31 7.62
N ASP A 156 17.65 2.26 6.72
CA ASP A 156 18.59 2.61 5.66
C ASP A 156 19.92 3.09 6.26
N THR A 157 19.83 4.02 7.21
CA THR A 157 21.03 4.57 7.87
C THR A 157 21.83 3.51 8.64
N ALA A 158 21.13 2.61 9.34
CA ALA A 158 21.78 1.66 10.24
C ALA A 158 22.21 0.36 9.55
N TYR A 159 21.48 -0.09 8.54
CA TYR A 159 21.59 -1.43 7.97
C TYR A 159 21.69 -1.45 6.44
N ASP A 160 21.72 -0.28 5.80
CA ASP A 160 21.74 -0.15 4.32
C ASP A 160 20.52 -0.79 3.63
N LEU A 161 19.37 -0.83 4.33
CA LEU A 161 18.11 -1.26 3.74
C LEU A 161 17.58 -0.17 2.81
N LYS A 162 17.67 -0.37 1.51
CA LYS A 162 17.19 0.58 0.50
C LYS A 162 15.69 0.44 0.30
N TYR A 163 14.98 1.58 0.23
CA TYR A 163 13.54 1.58 0.07
C TYR A 163 13.06 2.64 -0.92
N VAL A 164 11.87 2.38 -1.48
CA VAL A 164 11.04 3.41 -2.11
C VAL A 164 9.67 3.37 -1.42
N ALA A 165 9.31 4.48 -0.77
CA ALA A 165 8.00 4.64 -0.15
C ALA A 165 7.10 5.46 -1.07
N LEU A 166 6.06 4.81 -1.60
CA LEU A 166 5.13 5.38 -2.56
C LEU A 166 3.90 5.91 -1.82
N ARG A 167 3.76 7.24 -1.73
CA ARG A 167 2.65 7.92 -1.07
C ARG A 167 1.49 8.09 -2.04
N TYR A 168 0.54 7.17 -2.03
CA TYR A 168 -0.63 7.27 -2.89
C TYR A 168 -1.59 8.35 -2.43
N PHE A 169 -2.22 9.01 -3.40
CA PHE A 169 -3.45 9.76 -3.15
C PHE A 169 -4.62 8.77 -3.19
N ASN A 170 -5.60 8.91 -4.06
CA ASN A 170 -6.74 8.01 -4.05
C ASN A 170 -6.62 6.98 -5.18
N ALA A 171 -6.35 5.74 -4.84
CA ALA A 171 -6.36 4.66 -5.82
C ALA A 171 -7.76 4.46 -6.40
N CYS A 172 -7.85 4.23 -7.70
CA CYS A 172 -9.12 3.98 -8.38
C CYS A 172 -8.96 3.11 -9.61
N GLY A 173 -10.08 2.68 -10.16
CA GLY A 173 -10.12 1.96 -11.42
C GLY A 173 -10.06 0.44 -11.26
N ALA A 174 -10.00 -0.24 -12.39
CA ALA A 174 -9.85 -1.68 -12.49
C ALA A 174 -8.90 -2.01 -13.63
N ALA A 175 -8.07 -3.03 -13.46
CA ALA A 175 -7.18 -3.54 -14.47
C ALA A 175 -7.49 -5.01 -14.73
N ASP A 176 -7.84 -5.34 -15.97
CA ASP A 176 -8.28 -6.68 -16.39
C ASP A 176 -9.44 -7.23 -15.54
N ALA A 177 -9.19 -8.32 -14.78
CA ALA A 177 -10.18 -8.92 -13.89
C ALA A 177 -10.03 -8.48 -12.42
N CYS A 178 -9.10 -7.56 -12.11
CA CYS A 178 -8.87 -7.05 -10.77
C CYS A 178 -9.53 -5.68 -10.60
N GLY A 179 -10.46 -5.58 -9.67
CA GLY A 179 -11.14 -4.35 -9.27
C GLY A 179 -11.17 -4.22 -7.77
N GLU A 180 -11.68 -3.09 -7.31
CA GLU A 180 -11.89 -2.84 -5.90
C GLU A 180 -13.11 -3.63 -5.41
N ASP A 181 -12.90 -4.46 -4.36
CA ASP A 181 -13.93 -5.30 -3.76
C ASP A 181 -13.66 -5.39 -2.24
N HIS A 182 -14.09 -4.36 -1.52
CA HIS A 182 -13.96 -4.27 -0.07
C HIS A 182 -15.29 -4.53 0.63
N ASP A 183 -15.23 -5.20 1.78
CA ASP A 183 -16.37 -5.38 2.68
C ASP A 183 -15.97 -4.99 4.12
N PRO A 184 -16.50 -3.89 4.68
CA PRO A 184 -17.43 -2.93 4.07
C PRO A 184 -16.76 -2.04 3.01
N GLU A 185 -17.52 -1.66 1.96
CA GLU A 185 -17.04 -0.67 0.98
C GLU A 185 -17.26 0.76 1.49
N THR A 186 -16.19 1.55 1.46
CA THR A 186 -16.19 2.94 1.96
C THR A 186 -15.69 3.96 0.95
N HIS A 187 -15.14 3.52 -0.19
CA HIS A 187 -14.54 4.39 -1.17
C HIS A 187 -15.57 4.99 -2.12
N LEU A 188 -15.36 6.25 -2.50
CA LEU A 188 -16.35 7.06 -3.21
C LEU A 188 -16.79 6.45 -4.54
N ILE A 189 -15.85 6.03 -5.38
CA ILE A 189 -16.15 5.54 -6.74
C ILE A 189 -16.99 4.27 -6.70
N PRO A 190 -16.64 3.21 -5.94
CA PRO A 190 -17.51 2.04 -5.79
C PRO A 190 -18.90 2.39 -5.24
N LEU A 191 -18.99 3.28 -4.25
CA LEU A 191 -20.28 3.68 -3.67
C LEU A 191 -21.17 4.41 -4.69
N ILE A 192 -20.60 5.26 -5.56
CA ILE A 192 -21.33 5.90 -6.67
C ILE A 192 -21.83 4.83 -7.64
N LEU A 193 -20.98 3.86 -8.00
CA LEU A 193 -21.36 2.78 -8.91
C LEU A 193 -22.46 1.89 -8.31
N PHE A 194 -22.42 1.62 -7.01
CA PHE A 194 -23.49 0.88 -6.32
C PHE A 194 -24.81 1.63 -6.35
N ALA A 195 -24.79 2.95 -6.15
CA ALA A 195 -26.00 3.76 -6.28
C ALA A 195 -26.53 3.78 -7.72
N ALA A 196 -25.66 3.93 -8.73
CA ALA A 196 -26.04 3.88 -10.14
C ALA A 196 -26.61 2.51 -10.55
N GLN A 197 -26.18 1.42 -9.93
CA GLN A 197 -26.69 0.07 -10.15
C GLN A 197 -27.95 -0.25 -9.33
N GLY A 198 -28.45 0.67 -8.50
CA GLY A 198 -29.58 0.42 -7.60
C GLY A 198 -29.27 -0.53 -6.43
N LYS A 199 -28.01 -0.80 -6.16
CA LYS A 199 -27.58 -1.59 -4.98
C LYS A 199 -27.57 -0.76 -3.69
N ARG A 200 -27.72 0.54 -3.82
CA ARG A 200 -27.75 1.54 -2.75
C ARG A 200 -28.67 2.67 -3.15
N ASP A 201 -29.44 3.20 -2.20
CA ASP A 201 -30.45 4.25 -2.48
C ASP A 201 -29.83 5.62 -2.78
N SER A 202 -28.70 5.93 -2.15
CA SER A 202 -28.05 7.25 -2.27
C SER A 202 -26.59 7.18 -1.84
N ILE A 203 -25.84 8.23 -2.16
CA ILE A 203 -24.51 8.51 -1.59
C ILE A 203 -24.64 9.70 -0.62
N ALA A 204 -23.80 9.74 0.40
CA ALA A 204 -23.73 10.84 1.34
C ALA A 204 -22.63 11.83 0.93
N ILE A 205 -22.94 13.14 1.04
CA ILE A 205 -21.94 14.21 0.97
C ILE A 205 -21.62 14.59 2.43
N PHE A 206 -20.36 14.42 2.83
CA PHE A 206 -19.89 14.64 4.22
C PHE A 206 -19.34 16.06 4.38
N GLY A 207 -20.18 17.06 4.14
CA GLY A 207 -19.85 18.47 4.27
C GLY A 207 -19.81 19.20 2.91
N ASP A 208 -20.22 20.45 2.95
CA ASP A 208 -20.26 21.39 1.83
C ASP A 208 -19.67 22.76 2.22
N ASP A 209 -18.91 22.80 3.30
CA ASP A 209 -18.32 24.00 3.92
C ASP A 209 -16.78 24.02 3.87
N TYR A 210 -16.18 23.18 3.04
CA TYR A 210 -14.74 23.22 2.80
C TYR A 210 -14.33 24.50 2.04
N PRO A 211 -13.12 25.03 2.24
CA PRO A 211 -12.60 26.20 1.52
C PRO A 211 -12.19 25.84 0.06
N THR A 212 -13.11 25.28 -0.70
CA THR A 212 -12.97 24.83 -2.09
C THR A 212 -14.02 25.53 -2.97
N PRO A 213 -13.87 25.53 -4.31
CA PRO A 213 -14.80 26.26 -5.19
C PRO A 213 -16.26 25.85 -5.08
N ASP A 214 -16.54 24.57 -4.75
CA ASP A 214 -17.90 24.04 -4.62
C ASP A 214 -18.25 23.63 -3.17
N GLY A 215 -17.35 23.91 -2.22
CA GLY A 215 -17.53 23.56 -0.80
C GLY A 215 -17.29 22.09 -0.47
N THR A 216 -16.98 21.26 -1.46
CA THR A 216 -16.71 19.83 -1.22
C THR A 216 -15.21 19.55 -1.17
N ALA A 217 -14.82 18.35 -0.67
CA ALA A 217 -13.42 17.97 -0.56
C ALA A 217 -12.84 17.62 -1.96
N ILE A 218 -11.73 18.28 -2.32
CA ILE A 218 -10.95 17.95 -3.52
C ILE A 218 -10.13 16.69 -3.27
N ARG A 219 -10.10 15.78 -4.26
CA ARG A 219 -9.34 14.53 -4.19
C ARG A 219 -8.60 14.28 -5.50
N ASP A 220 -7.32 13.92 -5.38
CA ASP A 220 -6.52 13.45 -6.50
C ASP A 220 -6.67 11.93 -6.64
N TYR A 221 -7.03 11.47 -7.83
CA TYR A 221 -7.22 10.05 -8.14
C TYR A 221 -6.13 9.55 -9.07
N ILE A 222 -5.59 8.37 -8.77
CA ILE A 222 -4.61 7.68 -9.59
C ILE A 222 -5.11 6.29 -9.94
N HIS A 223 -5.00 5.92 -11.22
CA HIS A 223 -5.45 4.62 -11.69
C HIS A 223 -4.56 3.49 -11.16
N ILE A 224 -5.17 2.34 -10.82
CA ILE A 224 -4.46 1.19 -10.26
C ILE A 224 -3.35 0.66 -11.18
N ALA A 225 -3.51 0.77 -12.50
CA ALA A 225 -2.46 0.38 -13.45
C ALA A 225 -1.22 1.27 -13.34
N ASP A 226 -1.39 2.58 -13.12
CA ASP A 226 -0.28 3.51 -12.93
C ASP A 226 0.40 3.26 -11.58
N LEU A 227 -0.38 2.94 -10.54
CA LEU A 227 0.16 2.53 -9.24
C LEU A 227 1.02 1.27 -9.38
N SER A 228 0.52 0.24 -10.07
CA SER A 228 1.28 -0.99 -10.30
C SER A 228 2.58 -0.71 -11.04
N GLN A 229 2.54 0.06 -12.13
CA GLN A 229 3.74 0.45 -12.87
C GLN A 229 4.74 1.22 -12.00
N ALA A 230 4.28 2.12 -11.12
CA ALA A 230 5.15 2.84 -10.20
C ALA A 230 5.91 1.89 -9.25
N HIS A 231 5.27 0.81 -8.78
CA HIS A 231 5.94 -0.22 -7.97
C HIS A 231 7.00 -0.98 -8.75
N LEU A 232 6.75 -1.32 -10.01
CA LEU A 232 7.72 -1.97 -10.87
C LEU A 232 8.92 -1.04 -11.14
N LEU A 233 8.67 0.25 -11.40
CA LEU A 233 9.72 1.24 -11.56
C LEU A 233 10.55 1.43 -10.29
N ALA A 234 9.92 1.41 -9.11
CA ALA A 234 10.59 1.43 -7.81
C ALA A 234 11.52 0.22 -7.62
N LEU A 235 11.06 -0.99 -8.01
CA LEU A 235 11.90 -2.17 -7.98
C LEU A 235 13.12 -2.03 -8.92
N GLU A 236 12.90 -1.55 -10.13
CA GLU A 236 13.99 -1.32 -11.09
C GLU A 236 14.99 -0.27 -10.61
N HIS A 237 14.49 0.80 -9.94
CA HIS A 237 15.33 1.82 -9.32
C HIS A 237 16.26 1.19 -8.27
N LEU A 238 15.73 0.39 -7.37
CA LEU A 238 16.52 -0.29 -6.34
C LEU A 238 17.47 -1.36 -6.92
N ARG A 239 17.10 -2.04 -8.01
CA ARG A 239 17.97 -2.98 -8.73
C ARG A 239 19.18 -2.27 -9.35
N LYS A 240 19.04 -1.01 -9.73
CA LYS A 240 20.13 -0.17 -10.26
C LYS A 240 20.93 0.53 -9.15
N ASN A 241 20.80 0.10 -7.92
CA ASN A 241 21.39 0.72 -6.72
C ASN A 241 20.97 2.19 -6.52
N GLY A 242 19.71 2.49 -6.83
CA GLY A 242 19.11 3.78 -6.55
C GLY A 242 19.06 4.07 -5.05
N ALA A 243 19.09 5.35 -4.68
CA ALA A 243 18.96 5.80 -3.30
C ALA A 243 17.54 5.54 -2.77
N SER A 244 17.41 5.49 -1.45
CA SER A 244 16.09 5.46 -0.81
C SER A 244 15.34 6.75 -1.07
N GLU A 245 14.03 6.64 -1.40
CA GLU A 245 13.21 7.78 -1.79
C GLU A 245 11.79 7.68 -1.24
N PHE A 246 11.19 8.86 -1.02
CA PHE A 246 9.75 9.04 -0.86
C PHE A 246 9.21 9.66 -2.14
N VAL A 247 8.13 9.12 -2.68
CA VAL A 247 7.57 9.56 -3.98
C VAL A 247 6.05 9.67 -3.86
N ASN A 248 5.52 10.83 -4.23
CA ASN A 248 4.08 11.05 -4.32
C ASN A 248 3.53 10.42 -5.61
N LEU A 249 2.41 9.71 -5.50
CA LEU A 249 1.70 9.14 -6.63
C LEU A 249 0.28 9.73 -6.72
N GLY A 250 0.13 10.70 -7.59
CA GLY A 250 -1.10 11.40 -7.92
C GLY A 250 -0.99 12.01 -9.31
N ASN A 251 -2.11 12.54 -9.83
CA ASN A 251 -2.14 13.23 -11.12
C ASN A 251 -1.86 14.73 -11.01
N GLY A 252 -1.85 15.29 -9.79
CA GLY A 252 -1.60 16.70 -9.53
C GLY A 252 -2.74 17.63 -9.95
N GLY A 253 -3.89 17.07 -10.28
CA GLY A 253 -5.04 17.83 -10.78
C GLY A 253 -6.15 18.04 -9.75
N GLY A 254 -6.14 17.30 -8.64
CA GLY A 254 -7.11 17.40 -7.53
C GLY A 254 -8.55 17.15 -7.93
#